data_e25a747d7356c600ab6045113a745256
#
_entry.id   e25a747d7356c600ab6045113a745256
#
_cell.length_a   1.000
_cell.length_b   1.000
_cell.length_c   1.000
_cell.angle_alpha   90.00
_cell.angle_beta   90.00
_cell.angle_gamma   90.00
#
_symmetry.space_group_name_H-M   'P 1'
#
loop_
_entity.id
_entity.type
_entity.pdbx_description
1 polymer ?
#
loop_
_entity_poly.entity_id
_entity_poly.type
_entity_poly.pdbx_seq_one_letter_code
_entity_poly.pdbx_strand_id
1 'polypeptide(L)'
;MNIRLSRTDFDQIIAHARAANPAECCGLIGGSTSGCAQTIYPAKNVAADPLVTYEAAAEDLFAAQRTMRERGEQLLAIYHSHPRASTPEPSPTDVRLAYYPSAVYLIAGLANDEPCLRAFRIDERTGSWEAIDYEII
;
A
#
# COMPACT_ATOMS: atom_id res chain seq x y z
N MET A 1 -4.73 7.40 -14.91
CA MET A 1 -3.26 7.42 -14.84
C MET A 1 -2.80 6.29 -13.93
N ASN A 2 -1.91 5.45 -14.42
CA ASN A 2 -1.41 4.31 -13.65
C ASN A 2 -0.20 4.72 -12.82
N ILE A 3 -0.06 4.09 -11.64
CA ILE A 3 1.14 4.26 -10.83
C ILE A 3 2.30 3.49 -11.48
N ARG A 4 3.49 4.07 -11.44
CA ARG A 4 4.73 3.45 -11.93
C ARG A 4 5.69 3.28 -10.78
N LEU A 5 6.17 2.05 -10.60
CA LEU A 5 7.12 1.66 -9.57
C LEU A 5 8.42 1.25 -10.22
N SER A 6 9.55 1.59 -9.61
CA SER A 6 10.81 0.97 -10.02
C SER A 6 10.85 -0.47 -9.52
N ARG A 7 11.74 -1.28 -10.08
CA ARG A 7 11.97 -2.64 -9.56
C ARG A 7 12.42 -2.61 -8.12
N THR A 8 13.25 -1.62 -7.76
CA THR A 8 13.69 -1.43 -6.37
C THR A 8 12.51 -1.13 -5.44
N ASP A 9 11.56 -0.29 -5.87
CA ASP A 9 10.35 -0.01 -5.09
C ASP A 9 9.53 -1.28 -4.85
N PHE A 10 9.30 -2.04 -5.91
CA PHE A 10 8.58 -3.31 -5.82
C PHE A 10 9.26 -4.25 -4.82
N ASP A 11 10.57 -4.44 -4.97
CA ASP A 11 11.34 -5.34 -4.11
C ASP A 11 11.30 -4.87 -2.65
N GLN A 12 11.32 -3.56 -2.40
CA GLN A 12 11.24 -2.99 -1.06
C GLN A 12 9.88 -3.27 -0.41
N ILE A 13 8.80 -3.13 -1.15
CA ILE A 13 7.45 -3.44 -0.65
C ILE A 13 7.36 -4.92 -0.28
N ILE A 14 7.83 -5.80 -1.16
CA ILE A 14 7.79 -7.24 -0.91
C ILE A 14 8.68 -7.63 0.27
N ALA A 15 9.85 -7.04 0.40
CA ALA A 15 10.73 -7.29 1.55
C ALA A 15 10.06 -6.88 2.86
N HIS A 16 9.38 -5.73 2.89
CA HIS A 16 8.64 -5.28 4.06
C HIS A 16 7.50 -6.25 4.41
N ALA A 17 6.76 -6.71 3.39
CA ALA A 17 5.68 -7.67 3.59
C ALA A 17 6.19 -8.99 4.17
N ARG A 18 7.31 -9.50 3.65
CA ARG A 18 7.92 -10.74 4.14
C ARG A 18 8.45 -10.60 5.57
N ALA A 19 9.06 -9.46 5.89
CA ALA A 19 9.58 -9.21 7.24
C ALA A 19 8.48 -9.14 8.28
N ALA A 20 7.30 -8.63 7.93
CA ALA A 20 6.16 -8.50 8.84
C ALA A 20 5.38 -9.80 9.01
N ASN A 21 5.44 -10.72 8.02
CA ASN A 21 4.69 -11.98 8.04
C ASN A 21 4.89 -12.71 9.38
N PRO A 22 3.84 -13.17 10.08
CA PRO A 22 2.45 -13.34 9.64
C PRO A 22 1.54 -12.12 9.79
N ALA A 23 2.04 -11.01 10.32
CA ALA A 23 1.27 -9.78 10.42
C ALA A 23 1.23 -9.06 9.06
N GLU A 24 0.21 -8.23 8.86
CA GLU A 24 0.15 -7.35 7.70
C GLU A 24 1.15 -6.21 7.86
N CYS A 25 1.88 -5.89 6.81
CA CYS A 25 2.67 -4.67 6.77
C CYS A 25 1.83 -3.52 6.22
N CYS A 26 2.30 -2.30 6.38
CA CYS A 26 1.67 -1.13 5.76
C CYS A 26 2.68 -0.02 5.52
N GLY A 27 2.33 0.89 4.62
CA GLY A 27 3.16 2.04 4.33
C GLY A 27 2.52 2.95 3.29
N LEU A 28 3.21 4.04 3.00
CA LEU A 28 2.79 5.04 2.03
C LEU A 28 3.80 5.13 0.90
N ILE A 29 3.34 5.58 -0.25
CA ILE A 29 4.20 5.84 -1.40
C ILE A 29 3.97 7.27 -1.85
N GLY A 30 5.03 8.07 -1.84
CA GLY A 30 5.03 9.43 -2.35
C GLY A 30 5.65 9.49 -3.73
N GLY A 31 5.21 10.46 -4.53
CA GLY A 31 5.78 10.62 -5.85
C GLY A 31 5.24 11.84 -6.59
N SER A 32 5.47 11.85 -7.90
CA SER A 32 5.13 12.97 -8.76
C SER A 32 3.66 12.95 -9.18
N THR A 33 3.18 14.10 -9.64
CA THR A 33 1.82 14.23 -10.18
C THR A 33 1.58 13.36 -11.40
N SER A 34 2.64 12.92 -12.07
CA SER A 34 2.56 12.02 -13.23
C SER A 34 2.35 10.55 -12.84
N GLY A 35 2.36 10.23 -11.55
CA GLY A 35 2.16 8.87 -11.06
C GLY A 35 3.43 8.06 -10.88
N CYS A 36 4.60 8.70 -10.97
CA CYS A 36 5.88 8.03 -10.78
C CYS A 36 6.25 8.00 -9.29
N ALA A 37 6.33 6.80 -8.71
CA ALA A 37 6.74 6.62 -7.32
C ALA A 37 8.18 7.10 -7.13
N GLN A 38 8.42 7.82 -6.04
CA GLN A 38 9.75 8.37 -5.71
C GLN A 38 10.26 7.87 -4.37
N THR A 39 9.38 7.71 -3.39
CA THR A 39 9.78 7.33 -2.04
C THR A 39 8.78 6.35 -1.44
N ILE A 40 9.29 5.29 -0.82
CA ILE A 40 8.51 4.35 -0.02
C ILE A 40 8.66 4.75 1.45
N TYR A 41 7.54 4.88 2.14
CA TYR A 41 7.49 5.25 3.56
C TYR A 41 6.88 4.10 4.36
N PRO A 42 7.69 3.13 4.82
CA PRO A 42 7.18 2.06 5.68
C PRO A 42 6.58 2.63 6.96
N ALA A 43 5.49 2.04 7.42
CA ALA A 43 4.86 2.40 8.69
C ALA A 43 4.72 1.17 9.56
N LYS A 44 4.72 1.40 10.87
CA LYS A 44 4.47 0.33 11.82
C LYS A 44 2.97 0.04 11.85
N ASN A 45 2.60 -1.24 11.82
CA ASN A 45 1.22 -1.67 12.01
C ASN A 45 0.92 -1.75 13.51
N VAL A 46 0.06 -0.87 14.01
CA VAL A 46 -0.33 -0.80 15.42
C VAL A 46 -1.77 -1.27 15.64
N ALA A 47 -2.34 -2.00 14.68
CA ALA A 47 -3.68 -2.56 14.82
C ALA A 47 -3.77 -3.53 16.00
N ALA A 48 -4.95 -3.60 16.63
CA ALA A 48 -5.21 -4.53 17.72
C ALA A 48 -5.08 -5.99 17.26
N ASP A 49 -5.46 -6.28 16.01
CA ASP A 49 -5.31 -7.60 15.40
C ASP A 49 -4.50 -7.50 14.10
N PRO A 50 -3.16 -7.41 14.22
CA PRO A 50 -2.32 -7.14 13.05
C PRO A 50 -2.23 -8.30 12.05
N LEU A 51 -2.75 -9.48 12.39
CA LEU A 51 -2.75 -10.62 11.49
C LEU A 51 -3.82 -10.51 10.40
N VAL A 52 -4.87 -9.72 10.61
CA VAL A 52 -6.02 -9.62 9.71
C VAL A 52 -6.34 -8.20 9.26
N THR A 53 -5.70 -7.21 9.84
CA THR A 53 -5.90 -5.81 9.47
C THR A 53 -4.65 -4.99 9.77
N TYR A 54 -4.67 -3.72 9.37
CA TYR A 54 -3.57 -2.82 9.67
C TYR A 54 -4.09 -1.45 10.11
N GLU A 55 -3.29 -0.79 10.93
CA GLU A 55 -3.45 0.61 11.27
C GLU A 55 -2.04 1.20 11.35
N ALA A 56 -1.73 2.14 10.47
CA ALA A 56 -0.40 2.75 10.46
C ALA A 56 -0.22 3.63 11.68
N ALA A 57 0.94 3.54 12.35
CA ALA A 57 1.26 4.38 13.49
C ALA A 57 1.16 5.86 13.11
N ALA A 58 0.49 6.68 13.93
CA ALA A 58 0.24 8.08 13.65
C ALA A 58 1.55 8.86 13.44
N GLU A 59 2.57 8.56 14.24
CA GLU A 59 3.88 9.20 14.14
C GLU A 59 4.55 8.94 12.79
N ASP A 60 4.39 7.73 12.25
CA ASP A 60 4.94 7.37 10.94
C ASP A 60 4.19 8.09 9.82
N LEU A 61 2.87 8.21 9.95
CA LEU A 61 2.06 8.96 8.98
C LEU A 61 2.45 10.44 8.95
N PHE A 62 2.61 11.05 10.13
CA PHE A 62 3.00 12.47 10.21
C PHE A 62 4.39 12.69 9.65
N ALA A 63 5.35 11.79 9.95
CA ALA A 63 6.71 11.90 9.43
C ALA A 63 6.72 11.76 7.90
N ALA A 64 5.97 10.81 7.35
CA ALA A 64 5.87 10.63 5.91
C ALA A 64 5.27 11.85 5.23
N GLN A 65 4.17 12.38 5.76
CA GLN A 65 3.51 13.55 5.19
C GLN A 65 4.43 14.78 5.21
N ARG A 66 5.19 14.97 6.29
CA ARG A 66 6.15 16.05 6.39
C ARG A 66 7.23 15.92 5.33
N THR A 67 7.81 14.73 5.19
CA THR A 67 8.87 14.50 4.20
C THR A 67 8.36 14.66 2.78
N MET A 68 7.15 14.15 2.48
CA MET A 68 6.54 14.35 1.16
C MET A 68 6.39 15.84 0.85
N ARG A 69 5.93 16.62 1.81
CA ARG A 69 5.77 18.07 1.64
C ARG A 69 7.10 18.75 1.37
N GLU A 70 8.15 18.38 2.10
CA GLU A 70 9.49 18.93 1.93
C GLU A 70 10.08 18.60 0.57
N ARG A 71 9.76 17.41 0.03
CA ARG A 71 10.28 16.93 -1.26
C ARG A 71 9.39 17.29 -2.44
N GLY A 72 8.24 17.93 -2.21
CA GLY A 72 7.29 18.24 -3.27
C GLY A 72 6.60 17.00 -3.83
N GLU A 73 6.49 15.94 -3.02
CA GLU A 73 5.80 14.71 -3.41
C GLU A 73 4.32 14.77 -3.05
N GLN A 74 3.52 13.99 -3.76
CA GLN A 74 2.13 13.75 -3.43
C GLN A 74 1.97 12.31 -2.95
N LEU A 75 0.93 12.05 -2.16
CA LEU A 75 0.56 10.69 -1.79
C LEU A 75 -0.01 9.99 -3.03
N LEU A 76 0.71 9.01 -3.55
CA LEU A 76 0.28 8.23 -4.72
C LEU A 76 -0.45 6.96 -4.32
N ALA A 77 0.04 6.27 -3.31
CA ALA A 77 -0.48 4.96 -2.95
C ALA A 77 -0.31 4.68 -1.47
N ILE A 78 -1.15 3.75 -1.01
CA ILE A 78 -1.05 3.15 0.31
C ILE A 78 -0.90 1.66 0.06
N TYR A 79 0.08 1.02 0.70
CA TYR A 79 0.29 -0.41 0.52
C TYR A 79 0.11 -1.15 1.83
N HIS A 80 -0.33 -2.38 1.72
CA HIS A 80 -0.34 -3.34 2.83
C HIS A 80 -0.23 -4.75 2.28
N SER A 81 -0.15 -5.74 3.16
CA SER A 81 -0.02 -7.13 2.74
C SER A 81 -1.17 -7.98 3.27
N HIS A 82 -1.53 -8.99 2.48
CA HIS A 82 -2.36 -10.11 2.87
C HIS A 82 -1.48 -11.37 2.80
N PRO A 83 -0.73 -11.69 3.88
CA PRO A 83 0.34 -12.69 3.78
C PRO A 83 -0.11 -14.08 3.34
N ARG A 84 -1.37 -14.44 3.58
CA ARG A 84 -1.89 -15.76 3.24
C ARG A 84 -2.62 -15.81 1.89
N ALA A 85 -2.69 -14.69 1.18
CA ALA A 85 -3.37 -14.62 -0.10
C ALA A 85 -2.42 -14.93 -1.25
N SER A 86 -2.89 -15.68 -2.22
CA SER A 86 -2.18 -15.90 -3.50
C SER A 86 -2.54 -14.81 -4.50
N THR A 87 -3.81 -14.39 -4.52
CA THR A 87 -4.31 -13.31 -5.38
C THR A 87 -5.07 -12.35 -4.47
N PRO A 88 -4.37 -11.36 -3.87
CA PRO A 88 -4.98 -10.53 -2.84
C PRO A 88 -6.05 -9.61 -3.42
N GLU A 89 -7.11 -9.40 -2.63
CA GLU A 89 -8.19 -8.47 -2.94
C GLU A 89 -8.52 -7.68 -1.68
N PRO A 90 -9.08 -6.45 -1.82
CA PRO A 90 -9.49 -5.69 -0.66
C PRO A 90 -10.50 -6.46 0.20
N SER A 91 -10.24 -6.53 1.50
CA SER A 91 -11.20 -7.10 2.45
C SER A 91 -12.32 -6.11 2.72
N PRO A 92 -13.46 -6.52 3.30
CA PRO A 92 -14.49 -5.58 3.73
C PRO A 92 -13.96 -4.51 4.68
N THR A 93 -13.00 -4.86 5.55
CA THR A 93 -12.34 -3.89 6.43
C THR A 93 -11.50 -2.91 5.64
N ASP A 94 -10.74 -3.38 4.62
CA ASP A 94 -9.95 -2.51 3.76
C ASP A 94 -10.83 -1.46 3.08
N VAL A 95 -11.98 -1.88 2.56
CA VAL A 95 -12.93 -0.98 1.89
C VAL A 95 -13.47 0.06 2.87
N ARG A 96 -13.85 -0.39 4.06
CA ARG A 96 -14.43 0.47 5.09
C ARG A 96 -13.45 1.55 5.56
N LEU A 97 -12.15 1.24 5.57
CA LEU A 97 -11.10 2.12 6.06
C LEU A 97 -10.32 2.81 4.93
N ALA A 98 -10.83 2.79 3.70
CA ALA A 98 -10.19 3.41 2.55
C ALA A 98 -10.52 4.92 2.49
N TYR A 99 -9.85 5.70 3.34
CA TYR A 99 -10.13 7.13 3.51
C TYR A 99 -9.51 8.03 2.44
N TYR A 100 -8.74 7.48 1.52
CA TYR A 100 -7.99 8.26 0.52
C TYR A 100 -8.44 7.85 -0.89
N PRO A 101 -9.59 8.36 -1.37
CA PRO A 101 -10.18 7.89 -2.63
C PRO A 101 -9.33 8.17 -3.87
N SER A 102 -8.44 9.16 -3.80
CA SER A 102 -7.53 9.49 -4.92
C SER A 102 -6.25 8.68 -4.92
N ALA A 103 -5.97 7.93 -3.85
CA ALA A 103 -4.78 7.08 -3.78
C ALA A 103 -5.04 5.71 -4.40
N VAL A 104 -3.97 5.11 -4.92
CA VAL A 104 -3.97 3.70 -5.32
C VAL A 104 -3.74 2.86 -4.07
N TYR A 105 -4.45 1.74 -3.94
CA TYR A 105 -4.23 0.78 -2.87
C TYR A 105 -3.49 -0.42 -3.45
N LEU A 106 -2.27 -0.66 -2.96
CA LEU A 106 -1.45 -1.79 -3.37
C LEU A 106 -1.51 -2.87 -2.29
N ILE A 107 -1.79 -4.11 -2.68
CA ILE A 107 -1.87 -5.22 -1.74
C ILE A 107 -0.94 -6.34 -2.19
N ALA A 108 -0.05 -6.75 -1.30
CA ALA A 108 0.92 -7.82 -1.55
C ALA A 108 0.43 -9.13 -0.96
N GLY A 109 0.32 -10.16 -1.81
CA GLY A 109 0.02 -11.52 -1.38
C GLY A 109 1.28 -12.36 -1.37
N LEU A 110 1.46 -13.19 -0.33
CA LEU A 110 2.68 -13.96 -0.12
C LEU A 110 2.45 -15.48 -0.05
N ALA A 111 1.26 -15.96 -0.42
CA ALA A 111 0.95 -17.39 -0.27
C ALA A 111 1.78 -18.28 -1.19
N ASN A 112 2.21 -17.76 -2.34
CA ASN A 112 3.05 -18.50 -3.30
C ASN A 112 4.51 -18.03 -3.20
N ASP A 113 5.42 -18.83 -3.76
CA ASP A 113 6.84 -18.46 -3.82
C ASP A 113 7.04 -17.14 -4.57
N GLU A 114 6.31 -16.96 -5.68
CA GLU A 114 6.27 -15.69 -6.39
C GLU A 114 5.27 -14.77 -5.69
N PRO A 115 5.69 -13.61 -5.18
CA PRO A 115 4.77 -12.66 -4.57
C PRO A 115 3.86 -12.04 -5.62
N CYS A 116 2.63 -11.72 -5.21
CA CYS A 116 1.64 -11.10 -6.10
C CYS A 116 1.31 -9.71 -5.54
N LEU A 117 1.67 -8.66 -6.26
CA LEU A 117 1.31 -7.28 -5.90
C LEU A 117 0.21 -6.82 -6.85
N ARG A 118 -0.93 -6.42 -6.31
CA ARG A 118 -2.07 -5.93 -7.08
C ARG A 118 -2.44 -4.53 -6.68
N ALA A 119 -2.98 -3.77 -7.64
CA ALA A 119 -3.37 -2.37 -7.44
C ALA A 119 -4.88 -2.22 -7.58
N PHE A 120 -5.46 -1.34 -6.75
CA PHE A 120 -6.90 -1.13 -6.67
C PHE A 120 -7.25 0.34 -6.51
N ARG A 121 -8.41 0.72 -7.04
CA ARG A 121 -9.15 1.92 -6.62
C ARG A 121 -10.28 1.47 -5.71
N ILE A 122 -10.44 2.13 -4.58
CA ILE A 122 -11.46 1.76 -3.59
C ILE A 122 -12.35 2.97 -3.32
N ASP A 123 -13.66 2.78 -3.41
CA ASP A 123 -14.66 3.78 -3.04
C ASP A 123 -15.38 3.30 -1.78
N GLU A 124 -15.03 3.86 -0.63
CA GLU A 124 -15.62 3.46 0.65
C GLU A 124 -17.12 3.81 0.73
N ARG A 125 -17.56 4.86 0.01
CA ARG A 125 -18.94 5.31 0.07
C ARG A 125 -19.90 4.30 -0.56
N THR A 126 -19.48 3.67 -1.64
CA THR A 126 -20.29 2.66 -2.34
C THR A 126 -19.95 1.24 -1.92
N GLY A 127 -18.84 1.05 -1.19
CA GLY A 127 -18.35 -0.26 -0.81
C GLY A 127 -17.77 -1.04 -1.97
N SER A 128 -17.38 -0.34 -3.05
CA SER A 128 -16.91 -0.98 -4.26
C SER A 128 -15.39 -0.78 -4.44
N TRP A 129 -14.79 -1.66 -5.21
CA TRP A 129 -13.41 -1.54 -5.62
C TRP A 129 -13.24 -2.10 -7.04
N GLU A 130 -12.19 -1.65 -7.72
CA GLU A 130 -11.80 -2.21 -9.01
C GLU A 130 -10.30 -2.43 -9.04
N ALA A 131 -9.87 -3.52 -9.67
CA ALA A 131 -8.46 -3.75 -9.93
C ALA A 131 -8.01 -2.86 -11.07
N ILE A 132 -6.82 -2.28 -10.92
CA ILE A 132 -6.22 -1.42 -11.94
C ILE A 132 -4.82 -1.93 -12.26
N ASP A 133 -4.29 -1.50 -13.39
CA ASP A 133 -2.93 -1.84 -13.78
C ASP A 133 -1.92 -0.91 -13.12
N TYR A 134 -0.70 -1.40 -12.95
CA TYR A 134 0.47 -0.60 -12.61
C TYR A 134 1.65 -1.05 -13.44
N GLU A 135 2.69 -0.24 -13.50
CA GLU A 135 3.87 -0.53 -14.32
C GLU A 135 5.11 -0.66 -13.44
N ILE A 136 5.97 -1.62 -13.78
CA ILE A 136 7.33 -1.71 -13.26
C ILE A 136 8.26 -1.13 -14.31
N ILE A 137 8.98 -0.09 -13.96
CA ILE A 137 9.85 0.64 -14.90
C ILE A 137 11.33 0.42 -14.62
#